data_5df5a39a7eec42b882c9593af20f9874
#
_entry.id   5df5a39a7eec42b882c9593af20f9874
#
_cell.length_a   1.000
_cell.length_b   1.000
_cell.length_c   1.000
_cell.angle_alpha   90.00
_cell.angle_beta   90.00
_cell.angle_gamma   90.00
#
_symmetry.space_group_name_H-M   'P 1'
#
loop_
_entity.id
_entity.type
_entity.pdbx_description
1 polymer ?
#
loop_
_entity_poly.entity_id
_entity_poly.type
_entity_poly.pdbx_seq_one_letter_code
_entity_poly.pdbx_strand_id
1 'polypeptide(L)'
;LLSVGHLYGQTRLRDDEYNVTALINDQQVDAVPTCWHPLVMRHPVTGRKAIYAVGHGAFRIRGMDDQAASDFIFRMKEHCVQPQFVYAHPYEVGDVCVFDTLSTMHRATPIGLPASLEDDIARLLWRISVRGRPRIAG
;
A
#
# COMPACT_ATOMS: atom_id res chain seq x y z
N LEU A 1 -19.34 -9.43 1.73
CA LEU A 1 -18.07 -8.70 1.91
C LEU A 1 -17.15 -9.05 0.75
N LEU A 2 -16.74 -8.03 -0.03
CA LEU A 2 -15.76 -8.20 -1.09
C LEU A 2 -14.40 -8.53 -0.46
N SER A 3 -13.76 -9.60 -0.92
CA SER A 3 -12.41 -9.96 -0.51
C SER A 3 -11.44 -9.67 -1.63
N VAL A 4 -10.34 -9.02 -1.31
CA VAL A 4 -9.27 -8.65 -2.24
C VAL A 4 -8.11 -9.63 -2.07
N GLY A 5 -7.67 -10.22 -3.18
CA GLY A 5 -6.48 -11.06 -3.21
C GLY A 5 -5.22 -10.22 -3.34
N HIS A 6 -4.23 -10.51 -2.53
CA HIS A 6 -2.93 -9.87 -2.54
C HIS A 6 -1.84 -10.83 -2.96
N LEU A 7 -1.04 -10.41 -3.94
CA LEU A 7 0.17 -11.07 -4.33
C LEU A 7 1.36 -10.15 -3.99
N TYR A 8 2.12 -10.52 -2.98
CA TYR A 8 3.29 -9.77 -2.58
C TYR A 8 4.45 -10.03 -3.54
N GLY A 9 5.11 -8.96 -3.98
CA GLY A 9 6.30 -9.01 -4.84
C GLY A 9 6.03 -9.06 -6.35
N GLN A 10 4.79 -9.16 -6.78
CA GLN A 10 4.43 -8.96 -8.18
C GLN A 10 3.51 -7.75 -8.28
N THR A 11 4.01 -6.66 -8.85
CA THR A 11 3.18 -5.52 -9.19
C THR A 11 2.66 -5.71 -10.61
N ARG A 12 1.40 -6.01 -10.76
CA ARG A 12 0.71 -5.80 -12.03
C ARG A 12 0.31 -4.33 -12.07
N LEU A 13 1.19 -3.50 -12.59
CA LEU A 13 0.88 -2.09 -12.86
C LEU A 13 0.18 -2.00 -14.20
N ARG A 14 -0.90 -1.24 -14.23
CA ARG A 14 -1.59 -0.85 -15.45
C ARG A 14 -0.86 0.31 -16.16
N ASP A 15 -0.02 1.04 -15.42
CA ASP A 15 0.74 2.19 -15.89
C ASP A 15 2.25 1.93 -15.79
N ASP A 16 2.94 2.08 -16.91
CA ASP A 16 4.40 1.89 -17.04
C ASP A 16 5.26 2.90 -16.26
N GLU A 17 4.63 3.91 -15.64
CA GLU A 17 5.35 4.97 -14.92
C GLU A 17 5.93 4.56 -13.56
N TYR A 18 5.52 3.44 -12.99
CA TYR A 18 6.05 2.94 -11.72
C TYR A 18 6.49 1.48 -11.86
N ASN A 19 7.52 1.26 -12.64
CA ASN A 19 8.25 -0.01 -12.63
C ASN A 19 8.96 -0.16 -11.29
N VAL A 20 8.23 -0.52 -10.25
CA VAL A 20 8.84 -1.04 -9.04
C VAL A 20 9.41 -2.40 -9.41
N THR A 21 10.70 -2.46 -9.68
CA THR A 21 11.45 -3.69 -9.81
C THR A 21 11.02 -4.62 -8.67
N ALA A 22 10.63 -5.83 -8.98
CA ALA A 22 10.22 -6.79 -7.97
C ALA A 22 11.31 -6.85 -6.88
N LEU A 23 10.96 -6.41 -5.67
CA LEU A 23 11.88 -6.37 -4.54
C LEU A 23 12.19 -7.77 -4.00
N ILE A 24 11.55 -8.80 -4.57
CA ILE A 24 11.72 -10.18 -4.17
C ILE A 24 12.00 -11.03 -5.41
N ASN A 25 12.84 -12.04 -5.23
CA ASN A 25 13.15 -13.01 -6.28
C ASN A 25 12.07 -14.10 -6.40
N ASP A 26 12.14 -14.92 -7.46
CA ASP A 26 11.15 -15.98 -7.75
C ASP A 26 10.98 -16.96 -6.58
N GLN A 27 12.04 -17.32 -5.88
CA GLN A 27 11.97 -18.21 -4.71
C GLN A 27 11.21 -17.57 -3.54
N GLN A 28 11.34 -16.27 -3.38
CA GLN A 28 10.60 -15.51 -2.34
C GLN A 28 9.14 -15.34 -2.74
N VAL A 29 8.84 -15.23 -4.04
CA VAL A 29 7.45 -15.20 -4.54
C VAL A 29 6.73 -16.51 -4.21
N ASP A 30 7.39 -17.65 -4.43
CA ASP A 30 6.83 -18.97 -4.14
C ASP A 30 6.61 -19.19 -2.62
N ALA A 31 7.43 -18.54 -1.79
CA ALA A 31 7.31 -18.61 -0.33
C ALA A 31 6.20 -17.72 0.24
N VAL A 32 5.66 -16.79 -0.54
CA VAL A 32 4.61 -15.85 -0.08
C VAL A 32 3.27 -16.19 -0.72
N PRO A 33 2.39 -16.92 -0.03
CA PRO A 33 1.10 -17.30 -0.57
C PRO A 33 0.20 -16.07 -0.78
N THR A 34 -0.72 -16.19 -1.73
CA THR A 34 -1.79 -15.22 -1.91
C THR A 34 -2.63 -15.11 -0.65
N CYS A 35 -2.70 -13.91 -0.09
CA CYS A 35 -3.53 -13.60 1.07
C CYS A 35 -4.81 -12.89 0.63
N TRP A 36 -5.94 -13.22 1.29
CA TRP A 36 -7.22 -12.60 1.04
C TRP A 36 -7.59 -11.70 2.22
N HIS A 37 -7.93 -10.46 1.93
CA HIS A 37 -8.32 -9.47 2.93
C HIS A 37 -9.71 -8.90 2.61
N PRO A 38 -10.49 -8.47 3.60
CA PRO A 38 -11.71 -7.72 3.34
C PRO A 38 -11.38 -6.38 2.70
N LEU A 39 -12.12 -6.01 1.64
CA LEU A 39 -11.96 -4.69 0.99
C LEU A 39 -12.28 -3.54 1.94
N VAL A 40 -13.30 -3.73 2.77
CA VAL A 40 -13.68 -2.75 3.80
C VAL A 40 -13.45 -3.40 5.16
N MET A 41 -12.54 -2.82 5.91
CA MET A 41 -12.22 -3.28 7.25
C MET A 41 -12.80 -2.34 8.30
N ARG A 42 -13.23 -2.91 9.41
CA ARG A 42 -13.59 -2.15 10.60
C ARG A 42 -12.37 -2.04 11.51
N HIS A 43 -11.96 -0.82 11.77
CA HIS A 43 -10.82 -0.58 12.66
C HIS A 43 -11.10 -1.14 14.07
N PRO A 44 -10.22 -1.98 14.64
CA PRO A 44 -10.52 -2.73 15.87
C PRO A 44 -10.67 -1.86 17.13
N VAL A 45 -10.07 -0.68 17.14
CA VAL A 45 -10.13 0.25 18.28
C VAL A 45 -11.24 1.28 18.09
N THR A 46 -11.30 1.93 16.94
CA THR A 46 -12.23 3.05 16.70
C THR A 46 -13.59 2.61 16.16
N GLY A 47 -13.72 1.39 15.67
CA GLY A 47 -14.93 0.87 15.01
C GLY A 47 -15.23 1.51 13.64
N ARG A 48 -14.43 2.47 13.18
CA ARG A 48 -14.62 3.12 11.88
C ARG A 48 -14.32 2.16 10.73
N LYS A 49 -15.06 2.28 9.64
CA LYS A 49 -14.82 1.53 8.43
C LYS A 49 -13.77 2.27 7.58
N ALA A 50 -12.85 1.53 6.99
CA ALA A 50 -11.87 2.03 6.05
C ALA A 50 -11.77 1.10 4.83
N ILE A 51 -11.46 1.67 3.67
CA ILE A 51 -11.05 0.89 2.51
C ILE A 51 -9.69 0.30 2.83
N TYR A 52 -9.57 -1.00 2.70
CA TYR A 52 -8.36 -1.72 3.03
C TYR A 52 -7.88 -2.53 1.83
N ALA A 53 -6.57 -2.73 1.76
CA ALA A 53 -6.00 -3.69 0.84
C ALA A 53 -6.15 -3.37 -0.67
N VAL A 54 -6.29 -2.12 -1.08
CA VAL A 54 -6.26 -1.70 -2.49
C VAL A 54 -4.90 -1.19 -2.97
N GLY A 55 -3.86 -1.35 -2.16
CA GLY A 55 -2.48 -0.94 -2.48
C GLY A 55 -1.85 -1.75 -3.62
N HIS A 56 -0.52 -1.74 -3.70
CA HIS A 56 0.23 -2.34 -4.79
C HIS A 56 -0.03 -3.83 -5.01
N GLY A 57 -0.20 -4.62 -3.97
CA GLY A 57 -0.39 -6.06 -4.07
C GLY A 57 -1.78 -6.51 -4.48
N ALA A 58 -2.75 -5.61 -4.59
CA ALA A 58 -4.13 -5.96 -4.94
C ALA A 58 -4.25 -6.34 -6.42
N PHE A 59 -4.74 -7.54 -6.72
CA PHE A 59 -4.85 -8.02 -8.10
C PHE A 59 -6.15 -8.74 -8.43
N ARG A 60 -6.90 -9.20 -7.44
CA ARG A 60 -8.15 -9.96 -7.62
C ARG A 60 -9.21 -9.55 -6.61
N ILE A 61 -10.47 -9.74 -7.00
CA ILE A 61 -11.62 -9.65 -6.10
C ILE A 61 -12.40 -10.96 -6.22
N ARG A 62 -12.70 -11.57 -5.11
CA ARG A 62 -13.45 -12.82 -5.08
C ARG A 62 -14.84 -12.63 -5.69
N GLY A 63 -15.18 -13.45 -6.67
CA GLY A 63 -16.46 -13.38 -7.38
C GLY A 63 -16.49 -12.42 -8.56
N MET A 64 -15.35 -11.84 -8.95
CA MET A 64 -15.19 -11.05 -10.18
C MET A 64 -14.20 -11.74 -11.12
N ASP A 65 -14.39 -11.58 -12.42
CA ASP A 65 -13.35 -11.91 -13.40
C ASP A 65 -12.16 -10.95 -13.29
N ASP A 66 -11.03 -11.33 -13.87
CA ASP A 66 -9.77 -10.60 -13.71
C ASP A 66 -9.84 -9.16 -14.25
N GLN A 67 -10.58 -8.91 -15.36
CA GLN A 67 -10.71 -7.58 -15.93
C GLN A 67 -11.59 -6.70 -15.05
N ALA A 68 -12.75 -7.19 -14.64
CA ALA A 68 -13.66 -6.47 -13.76
C ALA A 68 -13.00 -6.16 -12.40
N ALA A 69 -12.22 -7.10 -11.85
CA ALA A 69 -11.48 -6.90 -10.62
C ALA A 69 -10.40 -5.82 -10.77
N SER A 70 -9.64 -5.85 -11.87
CA SER A 70 -8.63 -4.84 -12.17
C SER A 70 -9.24 -3.44 -12.29
N ASP A 71 -10.33 -3.30 -13.04
CA ASP A 71 -11.03 -2.02 -13.23
C ASP A 71 -11.63 -1.49 -11.92
N PHE A 72 -12.15 -2.39 -11.10
CA PHE A 72 -12.68 -2.01 -9.80
C PHE A 72 -11.57 -1.54 -8.84
N ILE A 73 -10.47 -2.27 -8.75
CA ILE A 73 -9.32 -1.90 -7.91
C ILE A 73 -8.74 -0.56 -8.36
N PHE A 74 -8.63 -0.35 -9.67
CA PHE A 74 -8.14 0.92 -10.22
C PHE A 74 -9.05 2.09 -9.80
N ARG A 75 -10.37 1.98 -9.98
CA ARG A 75 -11.33 3.02 -9.55
C ARG A 75 -11.27 3.28 -8.05
N MET A 76 -11.05 2.25 -7.23
CA MET A 76 -10.88 2.44 -5.79
C MET A 76 -9.59 3.22 -5.46
N LYS A 77 -8.50 2.95 -6.17
CA LYS A 77 -7.26 3.72 -6.04
C LYS A 77 -7.47 5.18 -6.42
N GLU A 78 -8.10 5.45 -7.57
CA GLU A 78 -8.42 6.81 -8.00
C GLU A 78 -9.30 7.54 -6.97
N HIS A 79 -10.29 6.85 -6.41
CA HIS A 79 -11.11 7.43 -5.35
C HIS A 79 -10.28 7.81 -4.12
N CYS A 80 -9.39 6.94 -3.69
CA CYS A 80 -8.59 7.16 -2.47
C CYS A 80 -7.57 8.29 -2.60
N VAL A 81 -7.15 8.65 -3.81
CA VAL A 81 -6.16 9.71 -4.04
C VAL A 81 -6.77 11.06 -4.40
N GLN A 82 -8.08 11.21 -4.29
CA GLN A 82 -8.73 12.51 -4.50
C GLN A 82 -8.25 13.53 -3.45
N PRO A 83 -8.08 14.81 -3.82
CA PRO A 83 -7.47 15.82 -2.95
C PRO A 83 -8.09 15.93 -1.55
N GLN A 84 -9.41 15.73 -1.43
CA GLN A 84 -10.11 15.78 -0.15
C GLN A 84 -9.75 14.65 0.82
N PHE A 85 -9.09 13.58 0.34
CA PHE A 85 -8.67 12.43 1.15
C PHE A 85 -7.16 12.36 1.35
N VAL A 86 -6.40 13.27 0.74
CA VAL A 86 -4.95 13.25 0.74
C VAL A 86 -4.38 14.32 1.66
N TYR A 87 -3.49 13.91 2.52
CA TYR A 87 -2.62 14.81 3.28
C TYR A 87 -1.17 14.59 2.81
N ALA A 88 -0.54 15.63 2.33
CA ALA A 88 0.88 15.62 1.97
C ALA A 88 1.69 16.22 3.13
N HIS A 89 2.50 15.40 3.78
CA HIS A 89 3.35 15.84 4.88
C HIS A 89 4.66 16.45 4.35
N PRO A 90 4.91 17.73 4.59
CA PRO A 90 6.19 18.35 4.27
C PRO A 90 7.21 17.96 5.34
N TYR A 91 8.00 16.93 5.08
CA TYR A 91 8.98 16.44 6.05
C TYR A 91 10.11 17.43 6.32
N GLU A 92 10.40 17.63 7.59
CA GLU A 92 11.58 18.35 8.06
C GLU A 92 12.51 17.41 8.84
N VAL A 93 13.77 17.83 9.00
CA VAL A 93 14.75 17.06 9.78
C VAL A 93 14.32 17.02 11.26
N GLY A 94 14.22 15.82 11.78
CA GLY A 94 13.75 15.58 13.16
C GLY A 94 12.28 15.20 13.27
N ASP A 95 11.52 15.23 12.18
CA ASP A 95 10.13 14.80 12.20
C ASP A 95 9.97 13.30 12.53
N VAL A 96 8.98 13.01 13.36
CA VAL A 96 8.50 11.66 13.63
C VAL A 96 7.07 11.54 13.17
N CYS A 97 6.86 10.84 12.06
CA CYS A 97 5.54 10.60 11.52
C CYS A 97 5.01 9.22 11.93
N VAL A 98 3.89 9.21 12.66
CA VAL A 98 3.20 7.98 13.06
C VAL A 98 1.86 7.90 12.34
N PHE A 99 1.60 6.80 11.65
CA PHE A 99 0.34 6.59 10.95
C PHE A 99 -0.17 5.16 11.11
N ASP A 100 -1.50 5.04 11.08
CA ASP A 100 -2.19 3.77 11.22
C ASP A 100 -2.38 3.13 9.84
N THR A 101 -1.71 2.01 9.60
CA THR A 101 -1.78 1.27 8.34
C THR A 101 -3.09 0.52 8.12
N LEU A 102 -3.97 0.43 9.12
CA LEU A 102 -5.28 -0.21 9.00
C LEU A 102 -6.34 0.71 8.40
N SER A 103 -6.20 2.00 8.65
CA SER A 103 -7.19 3.01 8.24
C SER A 103 -6.65 4.01 7.23
N THR A 104 -5.34 3.99 6.93
CA THR A 104 -4.71 4.90 5.98
C THR A 104 -3.85 4.16 4.96
N MET A 105 -3.74 4.75 3.79
CA MET A 105 -2.74 4.38 2.78
C MET A 105 -1.68 5.48 2.71
N HIS A 106 -0.49 5.10 2.30
CA HIS A 106 0.61 6.05 2.12
C HIS A 106 1.36 5.79 0.83
N ARG A 107 1.92 6.83 0.28
CA ARG A 107 2.78 6.79 -0.91
C ARG A 107 3.91 7.80 -0.74
N ALA A 108 5.13 7.42 -1.15
CA ALA A 108 6.19 8.38 -1.33
C ALA A 108 5.90 9.26 -2.55
N THR A 109 6.22 10.54 -2.48
CA THR A 109 6.29 11.43 -3.65
C THR A 109 7.58 11.17 -4.41
N PRO A 110 7.62 11.39 -5.74
CA PRO A 110 8.87 11.33 -6.49
C PRO A 110 9.92 12.24 -5.88
N ILE A 111 11.11 11.73 -5.72
CA ILE A 111 12.30 12.47 -5.25
C ILE A 111 13.43 12.29 -6.25
N GLY A 112 14.33 13.26 -6.33
CA GLY A 112 15.58 13.09 -7.06
C GLY A 112 16.38 11.92 -6.48
N LEU A 113 17.10 11.20 -7.35
CA LEU A 113 18.01 10.16 -6.90
C LEU A 113 19.35 10.80 -6.54
N PRO A 114 19.79 10.76 -5.27
CA PRO A 114 21.10 11.26 -4.87
C PRO A 114 22.21 10.33 -5.38
N ALA A 115 23.38 10.90 -5.68
CA ALA A 115 24.56 10.13 -6.05
C ALA A 115 25.16 9.39 -4.84
N SER A 116 24.99 9.95 -3.63
CA SER A 116 25.44 9.37 -2.37
C SER A 116 24.55 9.86 -1.21
N LEU A 117 24.77 9.32 0.00
CA LEU A 117 24.08 9.81 1.22
C LEU A 117 24.60 11.17 1.69
N GLU A 118 25.71 11.64 1.15
CA GLU A 118 26.30 12.95 1.44
C GLU A 118 25.82 14.04 0.48
N ASP A 119 25.03 13.66 -0.53
CA ASP A 119 24.43 14.58 -1.49
C ASP A 119 23.37 15.44 -0.80
N ASP A 120 23.32 16.74 -1.09
CA ASP A 120 22.35 17.69 -0.52
C ASP A 120 20.89 17.30 -0.76
N ILE A 121 20.62 16.50 -1.80
CA ILE A 121 19.29 15.97 -2.10
C ILE A 121 19.03 14.58 -1.46
N ALA A 122 20.02 14.02 -0.74
CA ALA A 122 19.86 12.73 -0.10
C ALA A 122 18.82 12.80 1.01
N ARG A 123 17.89 11.85 0.98
CA ARG A 123 16.83 11.72 1.98
C ARG A 123 16.94 10.39 2.69
N LEU A 124 17.23 10.44 3.98
CA LEU A 124 17.26 9.26 4.84
C LEU A 124 15.99 9.22 5.70
N LEU A 125 15.20 8.16 5.55
CA LEU A 125 14.05 7.87 6.39
C LEU A 125 14.25 6.56 7.12
N TRP A 126 14.16 6.61 8.44
CA TRP A 126 14.08 5.40 9.27
C TRP A 126 12.64 4.97 9.41
N ARG A 127 12.36 3.71 9.16
CA ARG A 127 11.01 3.14 9.27
C ARG A 127 11.00 2.00 10.28
N ILE A 128 10.05 2.07 11.20
CA ILE A 128 9.76 1.00 12.16
C ILE A 128 8.30 0.60 11.99
N SER A 129 8.05 -0.69 11.86
CA SER A 129 6.70 -1.23 11.88
C SER A 129 6.40 -1.83 13.24
N VAL A 130 5.40 -1.30 13.92
CA VAL A 130 4.97 -1.78 15.23
C VAL A 130 3.80 -2.74 15.06
N ARG A 131 3.90 -3.93 15.66
CA ARG A 131 2.78 -4.87 15.72
C ARG A 131 1.82 -4.42 16.81
N GLY A 132 0.63 -3.97 16.40
CA GLY A 132 -0.43 -3.59 17.33
C GLY A 132 -1.23 -4.77 17.86
N ARG A 133 -2.00 -4.52 18.91
CA ARG A 133 -3.08 -5.40 19.39
C ARG A 133 -4.38 -4.58 19.42
N PRO A 134 -5.56 -5.18 19.21
CA PRO A 134 -5.81 -6.57 18.88
C PRO A 134 -5.32 -6.95 17.47
N ARG A 135 -4.99 -8.23 17.29
CA ARG A 135 -4.67 -8.76 15.96
C ARG A 135 -5.96 -8.77 15.14
N ILE A 136 -5.86 -8.38 13.87
CA ILE A 136 -6.95 -8.57 12.93
C ILE A 136 -6.97 -10.06 12.58
N ALA A 137 -8.07 -10.72 12.86
CA ALA A 137 -8.32 -12.05 12.34
C ALA A 137 -8.54 -11.91 10.83
N GLY A 138 -7.71 -12.61 10.04
CA GLY A 138 -7.88 -12.74 8.60
C GLY A 138 -9.05 -13.65 8.26
#